data_bc5f69b4ed4a326dbdb2927deb0d4b7a
#
_entry.id   bc5f69b4ed4a326dbdb2927deb0d4b7a
#
_cell.length_a   1.000
_cell.length_b   1.000
_cell.length_c   1.000
_cell.angle_alpha   90.00
_cell.angle_beta   90.00
_cell.angle_gamma   90.00
#
_symmetry.space_group_name_H-M   'P 1'
#
loop_
_entity.id
_entity.type
_entity.pdbx_description
1 polymer ?
#
loop_
_entity_poly.entity_id
_entity_poly.type
_entity_poly.pdbx_seq_one_letter_code
_entity_poly.pdbx_strand_id
1 'polypeptide(L)'
;MKEFLNDLYEAMGGKDLSLWLIQGVAWAIIILALPLATWLSTQDYEAAKTSLNVVWGIFQSPFFIYLFNFYLFGPLLFFMNEKEARSFRQFNKLSNRTRYWIFGLCNLIAIPLLNSRFFMFWFHRDSIPNLPEMTSNMWIGYFSGAFMFFMLNCIVAAIAIGIRNFIRNRGIKQQLKDEKAKNTEAELAWLKNQINPHFLFNTLNNISSLTQIDPDAAQDAIAQLSDLLRYAMYETNKKTVPIQGEVEFMRNYIALMQLRCNEKTEVKTTFDIEQDVEIAPLLFISLIENAFKHGVSSSRSSMIDIHLEQKRNTIIFTCDNTNYPKDDADRSGSGIGLENTRRRLELMYAGRYTWQQWLENDIYHVYIKLSV
;
A
#
# COMPACT_ATOMS: atom_id res chain seq x y z
N MET A 1 -4.26 -30.22 4.40
CA MET A 1 -3.34 -30.78 3.37
C MET A 1 -3.39 -30.00 2.07
N LYS A 2 -4.57 -29.75 1.45
CA LYS A 2 -4.67 -28.92 0.21
C LYS A 2 -4.16 -27.49 0.40
N GLU A 3 -4.51 -26.81 1.49
CA GLU A 3 -4.02 -25.46 1.79
C GLU A 3 -2.51 -25.41 1.98
N PHE A 4 -1.96 -26.38 2.72
CA PHE A 4 -0.51 -26.52 2.91
C PHE A 4 0.23 -26.71 1.57
N LEU A 5 -0.30 -27.55 0.68
CA LEU A 5 0.30 -27.78 -0.64
C LEU A 5 0.19 -26.54 -1.53
N ASN A 6 -0.90 -25.77 -1.43
CA ASN A 6 -1.06 -24.53 -2.18
C ASN A 6 -0.11 -23.43 -1.65
N ASP A 7 0.02 -23.29 -0.33
CA ASP A 7 0.97 -22.35 0.29
C ASP A 7 2.42 -22.72 -0.07
N LEU A 8 2.74 -24.02 -0.09
CA LEU A 8 4.04 -24.51 -0.53
C LEU A 8 4.31 -24.21 -2.00
N TYR A 9 3.31 -24.42 -2.87
CA TYR A 9 3.39 -24.10 -4.31
C TYR A 9 3.64 -22.60 -4.54
N GLU A 10 2.87 -21.73 -3.87
CA GLU A 10 3.06 -20.26 -3.95
C GLU A 10 4.44 -19.85 -3.41
N ALA A 11 4.89 -20.46 -2.30
CA ALA A 11 6.22 -20.23 -1.72
C ALA A 11 7.36 -20.68 -2.65
N MET A 12 7.15 -21.73 -3.43
CA MET A 12 8.10 -22.26 -4.42
C MET A 12 8.25 -21.38 -5.67
N GLY A 13 7.48 -20.31 -5.81
CA GLY A 13 7.51 -19.40 -6.96
C GLY A 13 6.22 -19.44 -7.79
N GLY A 14 5.25 -20.25 -7.42
CA GLY A 14 3.90 -20.28 -7.98
C GLY A 14 3.89 -20.35 -9.52
N LYS A 15 3.25 -19.35 -10.11
CA LYS A 15 3.04 -19.25 -11.55
C LYS A 15 4.26 -18.74 -12.35
N ASP A 16 5.41 -18.52 -11.71
CA ASP A 16 6.58 -17.97 -12.40
C ASP A 16 7.35 -19.05 -13.19
N LEU A 17 6.66 -19.56 -14.21
CA LEU A 17 7.20 -20.56 -15.14
C LEU A 17 8.50 -20.08 -15.80
N SER A 18 8.63 -18.76 -16.02
CA SER A 18 9.82 -18.16 -16.64
C SER A 18 11.09 -18.37 -15.79
N LEU A 19 10.96 -18.26 -14.45
CA LEU A 19 12.06 -18.48 -13.53
C LEU A 19 12.55 -19.94 -13.54
N TRP A 20 11.63 -20.89 -13.57
CA TRP A 20 11.94 -22.33 -13.68
C TRP A 20 12.65 -22.63 -15.00
N LEU A 21 12.17 -22.05 -16.11
CA LEU A 21 12.77 -22.25 -17.43
C LEU A 21 14.19 -21.68 -17.50
N ILE A 22 14.42 -20.46 -17.02
CA ILE A 22 15.74 -19.82 -17.03
C ILE A 22 16.74 -20.65 -16.23
N GLN A 23 16.36 -21.13 -15.04
CA GLN A 23 17.25 -21.95 -14.21
C GLN A 23 17.46 -23.35 -14.82
N GLY A 24 16.41 -23.95 -15.36
CA GLY A 24 16.53 -25.22 -16.08
C GLY A 24 17.47 -25.15 -17.28
N VAL A 25 17.37 -24.10 -18.08
CA VAL A 25 18.28 -23.84 -19.21
C VAL A 25 19.73 -23.61 -18.73
N ALA A 26 19.93 -22.82 -17.67
CA ALA A 26 21.25 -22.56 -17.10
C ALA A 26 21.91 -23.88 -16.64
N TRP A 27 21.19 -24.73 -15.91
CA TRP A 27 21.69 -26.03 -15.47
C TRP A 27 21.93 -27.00 -16.65
N ALA A 28 21.03 -27.00 -17.65
CA ALA A 28 21.22 -27.79 -18.87
C ALA A 28 22.50 -27.39 -19.60
N ILE A 29 22.78 -26.11 -19.73
CA ILE A 29 24.04 -25.61 -20.33
C ILE A 29 25.24 -26.12 -19.53
N ILE A 30 25.25 -26.00 -18.21
CA ILE A 30 26.36 -26.45 -17.35
C ILE A 30 26.63 -27.95 -17.51
N ILE A 31 25.56 -28.76 -17.54
CA ILE A 31 25.68 -30.23 -17.61
C ILE A 31 26.03 -30.70 -19.00
N LEU A 32 25.52 -30.07 -20.07
CA LEU A 32 25.67 -30.52 -21.44
C LEU A 32 26.83 -29.88 -22.18
N ALA A 33 27.43 -28.79 -21.70
CA ALA A 33 28.46 -28.05 -22.39
C ALA A 33 29.69 -28.93 -22.71
N LEU A 34 30.22 -29.68 -21.74
CA LEU A 34 31.39 -30.54 -21.93
C LEU A 34 31.10 -31.78 -22.81
N PRO A 35 29.99 -32.53 -22.57
CA PRO A 35 29.59 -33.61 -23.45
C PRO A 35 29.41 -33.19 -24.92
N LEU A 36 28.78 -32.04 -25.14
CA LEU A 36 28.58 -31.49 -26.47
C LEU A 36 29.91 -31.11 -27.14
N ALA A 37 30.77 -30.43 -26.37
CA ALA A 37 32.13 -30.09 -26.86
C ALA A 37 32.97 -31.35 -27.21
N THR A 38 32.88 -32.40 -26.38
CA THR A 38 33.54 -33.69 -26.64
C THR A 38 32.99 -34.34 -27.90
N TRP A 39 31.67 -34.40 -28.07
CA TRP A 39 31.05 -34.95 -29.26
C TRP A 39 31.44 -34.19 -30.55
N LEU A 40 31.40 -32.86 -30.47
CA LEU A 40 31.76 -32.02 -31.62
C LEU A 40 33.25 -32.19 -32.05
N SER A 41 34.14 -32.42 -31.09
CA SER A 41 35.58 -32.55 -31.34
C SER A 41 35.97 -33.96 -31.80
N THR A 42 35.36 -35.00 -31.24
CA THR A 42 35.75 -36.39 -31.49
C THR A 42 34.80 -37.11 -32.43
N GLN A 43 33.56 -36.64 -32.56
CA GLN A 43 32.42 -37.32 -33.21
C GLN A 43 32.16 -38.74 -32.68
N ASP A 44 32.66 -39.02 -31.49
CA ASP A 44 32.53 -40.31 -30.80
C ASP A 44 31.44 -40.20 -29.75
N TYR A 45 30.37 -41.00 -29.91
CA TYR A 45 29.23 -41.04 -28.99
C TYR A 45 29.63 -41.63 -27.63
N GLU A 46 30.46 -42.66 -27.57
CA GLU A 46 30.85 -43.26 -26.28
C GLU A 46 31.78 -42.34 -25.48
N ALA A 47 32.62 -41.55 -26.11
CA ALA A 47 33.40 -40.52 -25.47
C ALA A 47 32.51 -39.39 -24.91
N ALA A 48 31.51 -38.93 -25.66
CA ALA A 48 30.55 -37.93 -25.22
C ALA A 48 29.68 -38.44 -24.05
N LYS A 49 29.22 -39.68 -24.10
CA LYS A 49 28.46 -40.35 -23.04
C LYS A 49 29.28 -40.51 -21.75
N THR A 50 30.53 -40.85 -21.88
CA THR A 50 31.47 -40.95 -20.75
C THR A 50 31.65 -39.58 -20.10
N SER A 51 31.87 -38.53 -20.89
CA SER A 51 31.97 -37.16 -20.37
C SER A 51 30.69 -36.69 -19.70
N LEU A 52 29.52 -37.03 -20.25
CA LEU A 52 28.21 -36.75 -19.61
C LEU A 52 28.09 -37.43 -18.24
N ASN A 53 28.46 -38.68 -18.14
CA ASN A 53 28.41 -39.41 -16.86
C ASN A 53 29.34 -38.78 -15.82
N VAL A 54 30.52 -38.35 -16.21
CA VAL A 54 31.47 -37.67 -15.32
C VAL A 54 30.89 -36.31 -14.87
N VAL A 55 30.42 -35.49 -15.81
CA VAL A 55 29.83 -34.18 -15.46
C VAL A 55 28.59 -34.33 -14.58
N TRP A 56 27.71 -35.28 -14.91
CA TRP A 56 26.54 -35.58 -14.11
C TRP A 56 26.91 -36.02 -12.68
N GLY A 57 27.90 -36.90 -12.56
CA GLY A 57 28.40 -37.33 -11.24
C GLY A 57 28.90 -36.15 -10.38
N ILE A 58 29.62 -35.20 -11.02
CA ILE A 58 30.14 -34.01 -10.33
C ILE A 58 29.01 -33.04 -9.93
N PHE A 59 28.08 -32.76 -10.85
CA PHE A 59 27.05 -31.71 -10.64
C PHE A 59 25.72 -32.19 -10.05
N GLN A 60 25.52 -33.51 -9.96
CA GLN A 60 24.29 -34.06 -9.43
C GLN A 60 23.95 -33.53 -8.03
N SER A 61 24.87 -33.59 -7.11
CA SER A 61 24.63 -33.12 -5.72
C SER A 61 24.50 -31.60 -5.64
N PRO A 62 25.37 -30.77 -6.24
CA PRO A 62 25.18 -29.33 -6.32
C PRO A 62 23.83 -28.92 -6.94
N PHE A 63 23.39 -29.59 -7.99
CA PHE A 63 22.09 -29.33 -8.62
C PHE A 63 20.93 -29.56 -7.65
N PHE A 64 20.86 -30.71 -6.97
CA PHE A 64 19.81 -30.97 -6.01
C PHE A 64 19.89 -30.08 -4.78
N ILE A 65 21.07 -29.76 -4.29
CA ILE A 65 21.27 -28.80 -3.20
C ILE A 65 20.76 -27.41 -3.59
N TYR A 66 21.03 -26.98 -4.84
CA TYR A 66 20.50 -25.73 -5.36
C TYR A 66 18.98 -25.74 -5.38
N LEU A 67 18.36 -26.75 -5.98
CA LEU A 67 16.90 -26.87 -6.05
C LEU A 67 16.25 -26.89 -4.67
N PHE A 68 16.81 -27.67 -3.74
CA PHE A 68 16.33 -27.76 -2.38
C PHE A 68 16.34 -26.40 -1.67
N ASN A 69 17.46 -25.68 -1.75
CA ASN A 69 17.56 -24.37 -1.09
C ASN A 69 16.78 -23.27 -1.80
N PHE A 70 16.74 -23.28 -3.12
CA PHE A 70 16.05 -22.23 -3.88
C PHE A 70 14.53 -22.37 -3.84
N TYR A 71 14.01 -23.57 -4.08
CA TYR A 71 12.58 -23.78 -4.26
C TYR A 71 11.85 -24.29 -3.03
N LEU A 72 12.48 -25.12 -2.22
CA LEU A 72 11.81 -25.76 -1.08
C LEU A 72 12.16 -25.07 0.23
N PHE A 73 13.43 -25.01 0.56
CA PHE A 73 13.88 -24.67 1.90
C PHE A 73 14.03 -23.15 2.13
N GLY A 74 14.54 -22.42 1.15
CA GLY A 74 14.68 -20.98 1.24
C GLY A 74 13.36 -20.26 1.42
N PRO A 75 12.32 -20.51 0.60
CA PRO A 75 11.00 -19.94 0.80
C PRO A 75 10.40 -20.24 2.18
N LEU A 76 10.53 -21.48 2.63
CA LEU A 76 9.93 -21.95 3.88
C LEU A 76 10.49 -21.23 5.11
N LEU A 77 11.79 -20.97 5.16
CA LEU A 77 12.44 -20.38 6.33
C LEU A 77 12.55 -18.87 6.33
N PHE A 78 12.75 -18.28 5.16
CA PHE A 78 13.16 -16.87 5.11
C PHE A 78 12.07 -15.93 4.63
N PHE A 79 10.98 -16.42 4.01
CA PHE A 79 10.26 -15.57 3.09
C PHE A 79 8.75 -15.66 3.08
N MET A 80 8.15 -16.17 4.11
CA MET A 80 6.70 -16.21 4.16
C MET A 80 6.12 -14.86 4.59
N ASN A 81 5.42 -14.19 3.67
CA ASN A 81 4.58 -13.05 3.99
C ASN A 81 3.39 -13.52 4.84
N GLU A 82 2.89 -12.65 5.73
CA GLU A 82 1.75 -12.97 6.61
C GLU A 82 0.51 -13.47 5.87
N LYS A 83 0.32 -13.06 4.60
CA LYS A 83 -0.80 -13.51 3.76
C LYS A 83 -0.58 -14.88 3.11
N GLU A 84 0.68 -15.23 2.81
CA GLU A 84 1.04 -16.45 2.09
C GLU A 84 1.25 -17.65 3.02
N ALA A 85 1.41 -17.40 4.31
CA ALA A 85 1.85 -18.39 5.30
C ALA A 85 0.86 -18.61 6.43
N ARG A 86 -0.42 -18.68 6.16
CA ARG A 86 -1.41 -18.99 7.22
C ARG A 86 -1.10 -20.33 7.90
N SER A 87 -0.68 -21.34 7.14
CA SER A 87 -0.30 -22.67 7.64
C SER A 87 1.05 -22.69 8.34
N PHE A 88 1.94 -21.72 8.09
CA PHE A 88 3.28 -21.65 8.66
C PHE A 88 3.43 -20.52 9.69
N ARG A 89 2.33 -20.08 10.29
CA ARG A 89 2.25 -18.98 11.26
C ARG A 89 3.25 -19.11 12.42
N GLN A 90 3.58 -20.35 12.80
CA GLN A 90 4.56 -20.63 13.86
C GLN A 90 5.99 -20.27 13.45
N PHE A 91 6.38 -20.51 12.17
CA PHE A 91 7.71 -20.16 11.66
C PHE A 91 7.89 -18.66 11.51
N ASN A 92 6.83 -17.91 11.26
CA ASN A 92 6.90 -16.44 11.12
C ASN A 92 7.18 -15.73 12.46
N LYS A 93 6.94 -16.39 13.59
CA LYS A 93 7.27 -15.89 14.94
C LYS A 93 8.73 -16.11 15.34
N LEU A 94 9.49 -16.91 14.58
CA LEU A 94 10.89 -17.19 14.89
C LEU A 94 11.77 -15.98 14.63
N SER A 95 12.73 -15.74 15.53
CA SER A 95 13.74 -14.70 15.31
C SER A 95 14.58 -15.00 14.07
N ASN A 96 15.15 -14.00 13.41
CA ASN A 96 16.05 -14.20 12.28
C ASN A 96 17.23 -15.10 12.64
N ARG A 97 17.76 -14.95 13.86
CA ARG A 97 18.86 -15.79 14.36
C ARG A 97 18.48 -17.27 14.39
N THR A 98 17.30 -17.59 14.90
CA THR A 98 16.79 -18.98 14.95
C THR A 98 16.59 -19.55 13.54
N ARG A 99 16.10 -18.73 12.59
CA ARG A 99 15.92 -19.15 11.20
C ARG A 99 17.25 -19.51 10.53
N TYR A 100 18.32 -18.74 10.78
CA TYR A 100 19.65 -19.05 10.26
C TYR A 100 20.21 -20.34 10.86
N TRP A 101 19.98 -20.60 12.15
CA TRP A 101 20.39 -21.85 12.77
C TRP A 101 19.66 -23.07 12.19
N ILE A 102 18.34 -22.98 12.03
CA ILE A 102 17.56 -24.05 11.39
C ILE A 102 18.04 -24.29 9.95
N PHE A 103 18.28 -23.21 9.19
CA PHE A 103 18.84 -23.31 7.84
C PHE A 103 20.18 -24.03 7.82
N GLY A 104 21.11 -23.63 8.67
CA GLY A 104 22.43 -24.26 8.79
C GLY A 104 22.32 -25.75 9.13
N LEU A 105 21.50 -26.09 10.13
CA LEU A 105 21.30 -27.48 10.58
C LEU A 105 20.71 -28.36 9.48
N CYS A 106 19.67 -27.87 8.79
CA CYS A 106 19.03 -28.65 7.73
C CYS A 106 19.95 -28.85 6.52
N ASN A 107 20.76 -27.86 6.15
CA ASN A 107 21.77 -28.06 5.12
C ASN A 107 22.90 -28.98 5.58
N LEU A 108 23.31 -28.92 6.84
CA LEU A 108 24.28 -29.86 7.44
C LEU A 108 23.84 -31.32 7.33
N ILE A 109 22.52 -31.57 7.38
CA ILE A 109 21.94 -32.90 7.21
C ILE A 109 21.72 -33.21 5.72
N ALA A 110 21.16 -32.29 4.96
CA ALA A 110 20.78 -32.48 3.55
C ALA A 110 22.01 -32.71 2.66
N ILE A 111 23.10 -31.97 2.88
CA ILE A 111 24.31 -32.08 2.05
C ILE A 111 24.92 -33.50 2.12
N PRO A 112 25.17 -34.11 3.30
CA PRO A 112 25.66 -35.47 3.37
C PRO A 112 24.67 -36.50 2.81
N LEU A 113 23.37 -36.36 3.09
CA LEU A 113 22.35 -37.27 2.57
C LEU A 113 22.29 -37.28 1.04
N LEU A 114 22.30 -36.11 0.42
CA LEU A 114 22.32 -36.00 -1.03
C LEU A 114 23.64 -36.42 -1.66
N ASN A 115 24.75 -36.31 -0.91
CA ASN A 115 26.04 -36.79 -1.32
C ASN A 115 26.24 -38.28 -1.04
N SER A 116 25.36 -38.94 -0.27
CA SER A 116 25.51 -40.36 0.09
C SER A 116 25.63 -41.28 -1.15
N ARG A 117 24.97 -40.94 -2.25
CA ARG A 117 25.11 -41.64 -3.54
C ARG A 117 26.49 -41.46 -4.15
N PHE A 118 27.13 -40.29 -4.01
CA PHE A 118 28.51 -40.07 -4.41
C PHE A 118 29.46 -40.90 -3.56
N PHE A 119 29.24 -40.97 -2.26
CA PHE A 119 29.94 -41.88 -1.37
C PHE A 119 29.68 -43.34 -1.74
N MET A 120 28.44 -43.75 -2.02
CA MET A 120 28.11 -45.11 -2.44
C MET A 120 28.77 -45.50 -3.77
N PHE A 121 28.84 -44.59 -4.73
CA PHE A 121 29.52 -44.81 -5.99
C PHE A 121 31.04 -45.01 -5.79
N TRP A 122 31.65 -44.25 -4.87
CA TRP A 122 33.06 -44.43 -4.48
C TRP A 122 33.25 -45.66 -3.56
N PHE A 123 32.25 -46.07 -2.80
CA PHE A 123 32.31 -47.22 -1.87
C PHE A 123 31.77 -48.52 -2.46
N HIS A 124 31.36 -48.58 -3.74
CA HIS A 124 31.09 -49.88 -4.42
C HIS A 124 32.43 -50.57 -4.73
N ARG A 125 33.20 -50.61 -3.69
CA ARG A 125 34.54 -51.17 -3.65
C ARG A 125 34.52 -52.71 -3.78
N ASP A 126 33.40 -53.33 -3.44
CA ASP A 126 33.23 -54.79 -3.48
C ASP A 126 33.22 -55.39 -4.90
N SER A 127 33.23 -54.53 -5.93
CA SER A 127 33.25 -54.95 -7.32
C SER A 127 34.62 -54.85 -7.98
N ILE A 128 35.67 -54.35 -7.28
CA ILE A 128 37.01 -54.24 -7.81
C ILE A 128 37.95 -55.19 -7.10
N PRO A 129 38.22 -56.36 -7.70
CA PRO A 129 39.19 -57.29 -7.12
C PRO A 129 40.62 -56.66 -7.19
N ASN A 130 41.35 -56.74 -6.08
CA ASN A 130 42.76 -56.31 -5.94
C ASN A 130 43.03 -54.79 -5.79
N LEU A 131 42.25 -54.08 -5.02
CA LEU A 131 42.66 -52.74 -4.59
C LEU A 131 43.76 -52.85 -3.49
N PRO A 132 44.90 -52.12 -3.65
CA PRO A 132 45.92 -52.07 -2.63
C PRO A 132 45.38 -51.49 -1.32
N GLU A 133 45.92 -51.92 -0.18
CA GLU A 133 45.57 -51.33 1.13
C GLU A 133 45.76 -49.82 1.08
N MET A 134 44.75 -49.07 1.56
CA MET A 134 44.76 -47.61 1.55
C MET A 134 45.88 -47.06 2.45
N THR A 135 46.86 -46.45 1.85
CA THR A 135 47.93 -45.74 2.55
C THR A 135 47.40 -44.51 3.26
N SER A 136 48.12 -44.01 4.27
CA SER A 136 47.76 -42.76 4.98
C SER A 136 47.56 -41.58 4.02
N ASN A 137 48.36 -41.48 2.97
CA ASN A 137 48.25 -40.41 1.95
C ASN A 137 46.96 -40.53 1.13
N MET A 138 46.49 -41.73 0.84
CA MET A 138 45.22 -41.96 0.14
C MET A 138 44.03 -41.55 1.03
N TRP A 139 44.06 -41.77 2.31
CA TRP A 139 43.03 -41.31 3.28
C TRP A 139 43.01 -39.78 3.36
N ILE A 140 44.18 -39.12 3.41
CA ILE A 140 44.27 -37.65 3.39
C ILE A 140 43.65 -37.08 2.10
N GLY A 141 43.98 -37.66 0.95
CA GLY A 141 43.42 -37.25 -0.35
C GLY A 141 41.88 -37.42 -0.37
N TYR A 142 41.37 -38.53 0.17
CA TYR A 142 39.95 -38.78 0.25
C TYR A 142 39.22 -37.74 1.12
N PHE A 143 39.69 -37.51 2.35
CA PHE A 143 39.07 -36.54 3.26
C PHE A 143 39.18 -35.09 2.73
N SER A 144 40.29 -34.74 2.11
CA SER A 144 40.42 -33.40 1.50
C SER A 144 39.45 -33.20 0.32
N GLY A 145 39.28 -34.23 -0.51
CA GLY A 145 38.31 -34.21 -1.61
C GLY A 145 36.87 -34.12 -1.14
N ALA A 146 36.53 -34.93 -0.11
CA ALA A 146 35.21 -34.88 0.51
C ALA A 146 34.89 -33.53 1.19
N PHE A 147 35.89 -32.95 1.85
CA PHE A 147 35.78 -31.60 2.41
C PHE A 147 35.60 -30.53 1.36
N MET A 148 36.39 -30.56 0.30
CA MET A 148 36.27 -29.61 -0.79
C MET A 148 34.91 -29.70 -1.47
N PHE A 149 34.37 -30.90 -1.67
CA PHE A 149 33.07 -31.13 -2.25
C PHE A 149 31.93 -30.64 -1.31
N PHE A 150 32.06 -30.86 0.00
CA PHE A 150 31.15 -30.31 0.99
C PHE A 150 31.13 -28.78 0.95
N MET A 151 32.28 -28.13 0.88
CA MET A 151 32.40 -26.69 0.78
C MET A 151 31.73 -26.16 -0.49
N LEU A 152 31.92 -26.83 -1.65
CA LEU A 152 31.25 -26.50 -2.89
C LEU A 152 29.73 -26.50 -2.74
N ASN A 153 29.15 -27.52 -2.11
CA ASN A 153 27.71 -27.58 -1.90
C ASN A 153 27.21 -26.49 -0.93
N CYS A 154 27.99 -26.11 0.07
CA CYS A 154 27.70 -24.98 0.94
C CYS A 154 27.66 -23.64 0.16
N ILE A 155 28.62 -23.45 -0.75
CA ILE A 155 28.65 -22.26 -1.61
C ILE A 155 27.42 -22.24 -2.53
N VAL A 156 27.07 -23.36 -3.17
CA VAL A 156 25.86 -23.48 -4.00
C VAL A 156 24.59 -23.18 -3.23
N ALA A 157 24.47 -23.67 -2.00
CA ALA A 157 23.35 -23.35 -1.13
C ALA A 157 23.27 -21.85 -0.82
N ALA A 158 24.40 -21.22 -0.51
CA ALA A 158 24.47 -19.77 -0.25
C ALA A 158 24.10 -18.95 -1.49
N ILE A 159 24.57 -19.34 -2.67
CA ILE A 159 24.22 -18.68 -3.94
C ILE A 159 22.72 -18.81 -4.22
N ALA A 160 22.12 -20.00 -4.03
CA ALA A 160 20.69 -20.21 -4.23
C ALA A 160 19.84 -19.28 -3.37
N ILE A 161 20.20 -19.15 -2.09
CA ILE A 161 19.53 -18.24 -1.15
C ILE A 161 19.76 -16.77 -1.52
N GLY A 162 20.98 -16.40 -1.91
CA GLY A 162 21.31 -15.05 -2.34
C GLY A 162 20.48 -14.61 -3.55
N ILE A 163 20.40 -15.43 -4.58
CA ILE A 163 19.60 -15.18 -5.79
C ILE A 163 18.12 -15.05 -5.42
N ARG A 164 17.61 -15.95 -4.61
CA ARG A 164 16.22 -15.92 -4.15
C ARG A 164 15.88 -14.63 -3.40
N ASN A 165 16.76 -14.23 -2.48
CA ASN A 165 16.62 -12.98 -1.74
C ASN A 165 16.62 -11.76 -2.64
N PHE A 166 17.51 -11.74 -3.61
CA PHE A 166 17.62 -10.63 -4.55
C PHE A 166 16.34 -10.46 -5.38
N ILE A 167 15.82 -11.54 -5.95
CA ILE A 167 14.58 -11.53 -6.74
C ILE A 167 13.40 -11.02 -5.87
N ARG A 168 13.26 -11.54 -4.66
CA ARG A 168 12.21 -11.13 -3.74
C ARG A 168 12.29 -9.67 -3.34
N ASN A 169 13.48 -9.20 -2.97
CA ASN A 169 13.65 -7.80 -2.57
C ASN A 169 13.30 -6.83 -3.70
N ARG A 170 13.52 -7.22 -4.97
CA ARG A 170 13.06 -6.47 -6.13
C ARG A 170 11.54 -6.45 -6.20
N GLY A 171 10.88 -7.58 -6.01
CA GLY A 171 9.41 -7.68 -6.00
C GLY A 171 8.78 -6.80 -4.91
N ILE A 172 9.29 -6.88 -3.68
CA ILE A 172 8.82 -6.05 -2.55
C ILE A 172 9.02 -4.55 -2.83
N LYS A 173 10.18 -4.15 -3.37
CA LYS A 173 10.44 -2.76 -3.72
C LYS A 173 9.49 -2.25 -4.80
N GLN A 174 9.12 -3.08 -5.76
CA GLN A 174 8.17 -2.72 -6.79
C GLN A 174 6.76 -2.56 -6.20
N GLN A 175 6.31 -3.51 -5.39
CA GLN A 175 5.00 -3.42 -4.71
C GLN A 175 4.88 -2.16 -3.84
N LEU A 176 5.94 -1.81 -3.08
CA LEU A 176 5.97 -0.58 -2.28
C LEU A 176 5.91 0.69 -3.15
N LYS A 177 6.53 0.68 -4.34
CA LYS A 177 6.43 1.80 -5.28
C LYS A 177 5.01 1.94 -5.83
N ASP A 178 4.40 0.82 -6.21
CA ASP A 178 3.04 0.80 -6.76
C ASP A 178 2.00 1.21 -5.70
N GLU A 179 2.18 0.79 -4.46
CA GLU A 179 1.33 1.20 -3.33
C GLU A 179 1.48 2.71 -3.04
N LYS A 180 2.72 3.22 -3.02
CA LYS A 180 2.96 4.67 -2.88
C LYS A 180 2.34 5.46 -4.01
N ALA A 181 2.47 5.01 -5.26
CA ALA A 181 1.86 5.67 -6.41
C ALA A 181 0.33 5.71 -6.29
N LYS A 182 -0.31 4.60 -5.92
CA LYS A 182 -1.77 4.54 -5.69
C LYS A 182 -2.20 5.45 -4.53
N ASN A 183 -1.45 5.50 -3.44
CA ASN A 183 -1.75 6.39 -2.32
C ASN A 183 -1.62 7.87 -2.74
N THR A 184 -0.58 8.23 -3.49
CA THR A 184 -0.41 9.58 -4.01
C THR A 184 -1.53 9.95 -4.99
N GLU A 185 -1.94 9.03 -5.86
CA GLU A 185 -3.07 9.25 -6.79
C GLU A 185 -4.40 9.41 -6.04
N ALA A 186 -4.64 8.59 -5.02
CA ALA A 186 -5.82 8.72 -4.15
C ALA A 186 -5.82 10.03 -3.37
N GLU A 187 -4.65 10.47 -2.88
CA GLU A 187 -4.48 11.75 -2.20
C GLU A 187 -4.72 12.94 -3.14
N LEU A 188 -4.21 12.88 -4.38
CA LEU A 188 -4.48 13.88 -5.42
C LEU A 188 -5.96 13.91 -5.82
N ALA A 189 -6.60 12.76 -5.97
CA ALA A 189 -8.03 12.67 -6.25
C ALA A 189 -8.87 13.24 -5.10
N TRP A 190 -8.47 12.94 -3.85
CA TRP A 190 -9.10 13.50 -2.65
C TRP A 190 -8.93 15.02 -2.58
N LEU A 191 -7.72 15.55 -2.84
CA LEU A 191 -7.46 16.99 -2.90
C LEU A 191 -8.30 17.69 -3.98
N LYS A 192 -8.43 17.10 -5.18
CA LYS A 192 -9.28 17.63 -6.26
C LYS A 192 -10.76 17.67 -5.88
N ASN A 193 -11.23 16.74 -5.04
CA ASN A 193 -12.63 16.68 -4.62
C ASN A 193 -12.95 17.57 -3.41
N GLN A 194 -11.97 18.16 -2.75
CA GLN A 194 -12.21 19.05 -1.60
C GLN A 194 -12.81 20.41 -2.01
N ILE A 195 -12.54 20.86 -3.21
CA ILE A 195 -13.18 22.06 -3.78
C ILE A 195 -14.27 21.57 -4.73
N ASN A 196 -15.52 21.84 -4.41
CA ASN A 196 -16.64 21.52 -5.28
C ASN A 196 -16.46 22.21 -6.63
N PRO A 197 -16.17 21.49 -7.75
CA PRO A 197 -15.91 22.14 -9.05
C PRO A 197 -17.10 22.96 -9.52
N HIS A 198 -18.31 22.52 -9.22
CA HIS A 198 -19.55 23.21 -9.55
C HIS A 198 -19.67 24.54 -8.80
N PHE A 199 -19.28 24.60 -7.53
CA PHE A 199 -19.20 25.86 -6.79
C PHE A 199 -18.23 26.83 -7.47
N LEU A 200 -17.03 26.35 -7.82
CA LEU A 200 -15.99 27.17 -8.44
C LEU A 200 -16.45 27.75 -9.79
N PHE A 201 -16.99 26.91 -10.69
CA PHE A 201 -17.51 27.37 -11.97
C PHE A 201 -18.64 28.39 -11.84
N ASN A 202 -19.59 28.15 -10.93
CA ASN A 202 -20.69 29.06 -10.71
C ASN A 202 -20.22 30.38 -10.11
N THR A 203 -19.27 30.38 -9.18
CA THR A 203 -18.71 31.59 -8.61
C THR A 203 -17.96 32.41 -9.65
N LEU A 204 -17.15 31.77 -10.51
CA LEU A 204 -16.46 32.44 -11.62
C LEU A 204 -17.45 33.06 -12.62
N ASN A 205 -18.55 32.37 -12.96
CA ASN A 205 -19.59 32.90 -13.83
C ASN A 205 -20.27 34.12 -13.21
N ASN A 206 -20.56 34.11 -11.91
CA ASN A 206 -21.14 35.25 -11.22
C ASN A 206 -20.18 36.46 -11.18
N ILE A 207 -18.91 36.22 -10.87
CA ILE A 207 -17.87 37.25 -10.91
C ILE A 207 -17.75 37.83 -12.31
N SER A 208 -17.78 36.99 -13.36
CA SER A 208 -17.76 37.47 -14.76
C SER A 208 -18.94 38.40 -15.07
N SER A 209 -20.14 38.08 -14.56
CA SER A 209 -21.30 38.95 -14.70
C SER A 209 -21.15 40.26 -13.92
N LEU A 210 -20.60 40.19 -12.71
CA LEU A 210 -20.35 41.36 -11.87
C LEU A 210 -19.34 42.34 -12.49
N THR A 211 -18.36 41.91 -13.29
CA THR A 211 -17.38 42.78 -13.93
C THR A 211 -18.02 43.87 -14.82
N GLN A 212 -19.23 43.63 -15.31
CA GLN A 212 -20.00 44.59 -16.16
C GLN A 212 -20.95 45.45 -15.35
N ILE A 213 -21.39 45.01 -14.17
CA ILE A 213 -22.41 45.64 -13.35
C ILE A 213 -21.78 46.46 -12.23
N ASP A 214 -20.84 45.84 -11.50
CA ASP A 214 -20.14 46.40 -10.36
C ASP A 214 -18.71 45.85 -10.32
N PRO A 215 -17.76 46.53 -10.99
CA PRO A 215 -16.36 46.10 -11.06
C PRO A 215 -15.66 46.01 -9.71
N ASP A 216 -16.02 46.85 -8.74
CA ASP A 216 -15.42 46.87 -7.41
C ASP A 216 -15.86 45.61 -6.61
N ALA A 217 -17.16 45.28 -6.62
CA ALA A 217 -17.67 44.04 -6.07
C ALA A 217 -17.08 42.79 -6.76
N ALA A 218 -16.82 42.86 -8.09
CA ALA A 218 -16.16 41.77 -8.79
C ALA A 218 -14.70 41.58 -8.31
N GLN A 219 -13.96 42.66 -8.06
CA GLN A 219 -12.59 42.59 -7.54
C GLN A 219 -12.54 42.00 -6.10
N ASP A 220 -13.47 42.41 -5.25
CA ASP A 220 -13.58 41.87 -3.89
C ASP A 220 -13.91 40.37 -3.94
N ALA A 221 -14.82 39.95 -4.79
CA ALA A 221 -15.17 38.55 -4.97
C ALA A 221 -14.00 37.69 -5.48
N ILE A 222 -13.15 38.25 -6.39
CA ILE A 222 -11.90 37.57 -6.81
C ILE A 222 -10.93 37.41 -5.64
N ALA A 223 -10.76 38.43 -4.81
CA ALA A 223 -9.90 38.39 -3.65
C ALA A 223 -10.37 37.29 -2.63
N GLN A 224 -11.68 37.31 -2.31
CA GLN A 224 -12.29 36.30 -1.45
C GLN A 224 -12.15 34.88 -2.00
N LEU A 225 -12.34 34.69 -3.30
CA LEU A 225 -12.16 33.39 -3.95
C LEU A 225 -10.70 32.93 -3.89
N SER A 226 -9.74 33.84 -4.09
CA SER A 226 -8.32 33.55 -3.99
C SER A 226 -7.92 33.09 -2.58
N ASP A 227 -8.43 33.78 -1.55
CA ASP A 227 -8.17 33.43 -0.14
C ASP A 227 -8.79 32.08 0.22
N LEU A 228 -10.00 31.82 -0.25
CA LEU A 228 -10.69 30.55 -0.07
C LEU A 228 -9.92 29.39 -0.71
N LEU A 229 -9.46 29.57 -1.96
CA LEU A 229 -8.66 28.56 -2.66
C LEU A 229 -7.32 28.32 -1.97
N ARG A 230 -6.64 29.38 -1.54
CA ARG A 230 -5.38 29.29 -0.79
C ARG A 230 -5.56 28.51 0.49
N TYR A 231 -6.57 28.83 1.29
CA TYR A 231 -6.89 28.09 2.51
C TYR A 231 -7.16 26.61 2.24
N ALA A 232 -8.02 26.32 1.27
CA ALA A 232 -8.37 24.95 0.89
C ALA A 232 -7.17 24.13 0.39
N MET A 233 -6.18 24.76 -0.26
CA MET A 233 -4.97 24.07 -0.77
C MET A 233 -3.92 23.81 0.32
N TYR A 234 -3.75 24.73 1.27
CA TYR A 234 -2.63 24.67 2.23
C TYR A 234 -3.04 24.21 3.61
N GLU A 235 -4.21 24.61 4.10
CA GLU A 235 -4.62 24.34 5.48
C GLU A 235 -5.33 22.99 5.64
N THR A 236 -5.99 22.49 4.61
CA THR A 236 -6.72 21.21 4.69
C THR A 236 -5.83 19.98 4.88
N ASN A 237 -4.54 20.10 4.57
CA ASN A 237 -3.55 19.02 4.78
C ASN A 237 -3.03 18.97 6.23
N LYS A 238 -3.34 19.96 7.04
CA LYS A 238 -2.97 19.96 8.45
C LYS A 238 -3.94 19.10 9.26
N LYS A 239 -3.46 18.57 10.36
CA LYS A 239 -4.31 17.79 11.27
C LYS A 239 -5.33 18.69 11.97
N THR A 240 -4.89 19.87 12.39
CA THR A 240 -5.68 20.92 13.03
C THR A 240 -5.28 22.28 12.50
N VAL A 241 -6.19 23.25 12.61
CA VAL A 241 -6.01 24.64 12.20
C VAL A 241 -6.62 25.56 13.25
N PRO A 242 -6.15 26.81 13.39
CA PRO A 242 -6.77 27.80 14.26
C PRO A 242 -8.22 28.07 13.87
N ILE A 243 -9.12 28.15 14.86
CA ILE A 243 -10.56 28.41 14.62
C ILE A 243 -10.80 29.72 13.89
N GLN A 244 -9.94 30.71 14.12
CA GLN A 244 -10.02 32.01 13.41
C GLN A 244 -9.86 31.82 11.90
N GLY A 245 -8.96 30.94 11.45
CA GLY A 245 -8.79 30.60 10.03
C GLY A 245 -10.06 29.95 9.44
N GLU A 246 -10.71 29.06 10.17
CA GLU A 246 -11.99 28.47 9.76
C GLU A 246 -13.12 29.52 9.69
N VAL A 247 -13.17 30.45 10.64
CA VAL A 247 -14.14 31.56 10.63
C VAL A 247 -13.94 32.43 9.40
N GLU A 248 -12.71 32.81 9.09
CA GLU A 248 -12.39 33.61 7.90
C GLU A 248 -12.76 32.87 6.60
N PHE A 249 -12.43 31.57 6.53
CA PHE A 249 -12.84 30.72 5.41
C PHE A 249 -14.35 30.65 5.26
N MET A 250 -15.11 30.46 6.35
CA MET A 250 -16.58 30.44 6.33
C MET A 250 -17.14 31.80 5.89
N ARG A 251 -16.60 32.92 6.36
CA ARG A 251 -17.03 34.27 5.95
C ARG A 251 -16.87 34.46 4.46
N ASN A 252 -15.69 34.17 3.91
CA ASN A 252 -15.41 34.29 2.48
C ASN A 252 -16.32 33.39 1.64
N TYR A 253 -16.55 32.14 2.09
CA TYR A 253 -17.47 31.21 1.42
C TYR A 253 -18.91 31.72 1.42
N ILE A 254 -19.40 32.20 2.55
CA ILE A 254 -20.76 32.73 2.70
C ILE A 254 -20.94 33.98 1.82
N ALA A 255 -19.99 34.91 1.82
CA ALA A 255 -20.04 36.08 0.99
C ALA A 255 -20.13 35.74 -0.51
N LEU A 256 -19.33 34.79 -0.99
CA LEU A 256 -19.40 34.31 -2.39
C LEU A 256 -20.73 33.61 -2.70
N MET A 257 -21.31 32.87 -1.73
CA MET A 257 -22.64 32.26 -1.90
C MET A 257 -23.77 33.29 -1.94
N GLN A 258 -23.66 34.38 -1.17
CA GLN A 258 -24.64 35.47 -1.15
C GLN A 258 -24.74 36.20 -2.51
N LEU A 259 -23.66 36.26 -3.28
CA LEU A 259 -23.70 36.82 -4.66
C LEU A 259 -24.66 36.08 -5.60
N ARG A 260 -25.08 34.86 -5.21
CA ARG A 260 -26.03 34.03 -5.97
C ARG A 260 -27.46 34.10 -5.42
N CYS A 261 -27.64 34.75 -4.29
CA CYS A 261 -28.93 34.88 -3.62
C CYS A 261 -29.70 36.07 -4.22
N ASN A 262 -31.02 35.97 -4.20
CA ASN A 262 -31.89 37.08 -4.52
C ASN A 262 -32.22 37.92 -3.27
N GLU A 263 -32.84 39.08 -3.46
CA GLU A 263 -33.25 39.99 -2.39
C GLU A 263 -34.21 39.36 -1.34
N LYS A 264 -34.83 38.21 -1.67
CA LYS A 264 -35.75 37.48 -0.76
C LYS A 264 -35.01 36.52 0.16
N THR A 265 -33.68 36.43 0.03
CA THR A 265 -32.87 35.53 0.88
C THR A 265 -32.17 36.33 1.98
N GLU A 266 -32.54 36.06 3.20
CA GLU A 266 -31.88 36.64 4.38
C GLU A 266 -30.84 35.67 4.91
N VAL A 267 -29.59 36.13 5.01
CA VAL A 267 -28.45 35.34 5.53
C VAL A 267 -27.91 36.07 6.77
N LYS A 268 -28.00 35.45 7.93
CA LYS A 268 -27.44 35.94 9.19
C LYS A 268 -26.22 35.10 9.56
N THR A 269 -25.18 35.75 10.06
CA THR A 269 -23.97 35.07 10.55
C THR A 269 -23.52 35.71 11.86
N THR A 270 -23.24 34.87 12.85
CA THR A 270 -22.68 35.28 14.13
C THR A 270 -21.51 34.39 14.48
N PHE A 271 -20.33 34.98 14.65
CA PHE A 271 -19.12 34.28 15.03
C PHE A 271 -18.56 34.92 16.30
N ASP A 272 -18.70 34.22 17.43
CA ASP A 272 -18.28 34.67 18.77
C ASP A 272 -17.15 33.73 19.27
N ILE A 273 -15.93 34.17 19.13
CA ILE A 273 -14.73 33.42 19.45
C ILE A 273 -13.99 34.08 20.60
N GLU A 274 -13.99 33.44 21.76
CA GLU A 274 -13.33 33.92 22.95
C GLU A 274 -11.81 33.66 22.90
N GLN A 275 -11.39 32.50 22.38
CA GLN A 275 -10.00 32.07 22.29
C GLN A 275 -9.72 31.39 20.97
N ASP A 276 -8.51 31.56 20.42
CA ASP A 276 -8.09 30.83 19.22
C ASP A 276 -7.68 29.41 19.59
N VAL A 277 -8.58 28.47 19.34
CA VAL A 277 -8.39 27.04 19.61
C VAL A 277 -8.15 26.27 18.31
N GLU A 278 -7.45 25.15 18.40
CA GLU A 278 -7.16 24.29 17.26
C GLU A 278 -8.34 23.34 16.96
N ILE A 279 -8.82 23.34 15.71
CA ILE A 279 -9.91 22.46 15.25
C ILE A 279 -9.55 21.73 13.95
N ALA A 280 -10.30 20.68 13.61
CA ALA A 280 -10.16 20.01 12.32
C ALA A 280 -10.55 20.96 11.18
N PRO A 281 -9.76 21.04 10.08
CA PRO A 281 -10.05 21.94 8.97
C PRO A 281 -11.32 21.55 8.23
N LEU A 282 -12.02 22.55 7.67
CA LEU A 282 -13.25 22.42 6.88
C LEU A 282 -14.35 21.60 7.58
N LEU A 283 -14.49 21.76 8.89
CA LEU A 283 -15.43 20.95 9.67
C LEU A 283 -16.88 21.32 9.40
N PHE A 284 -17.16 22.62 9.23
CA PHE A 284 -18.54 23.15 9.16
C PHE A 284 -18.99 23.50 7.72
N ILE A 285 -18.08 23.53 6.76
CA ILE A 285 -18.37 24.02 5.40
C ILE A 285 -19.44 23.21 4.68
N SER A 286 -19.45 21.87 4.85
CA SER A 286 -20.47 21.01 4.23
C SER A 286 -21.87 21.26 4.75
N LEU A 287 -22.00 21.76 5.99
CA LEU A 287 -23.29 22.13 6.59
C LEU A 287 -23.77 23.45 5.99
N ILE A 288 -22.86 24.41 5.85
CA ILE A 288 -23.14 25.72 5.22
C ILE A 288 -23.52 25.51 3.75
N GLU A 289 -22.73 24.68 3.00
CA GLU A 289 -23.07 24.33 1.62
C GLU A 289 -24.48 23.72 1.52
N ASN A 290 -24.82 22.82 2.43
CA ASN A 290 -26.11 22.18 2.48
C ASN A 290 -27.25 23.20 2.75
N ALA A 291 -27.02 24.16 3.65
CA ALA A 291 -27.97 25.22 3.94
C ALA A 291 -28.27 26.09 2.70
N PHE A 292 -27.25 26.51 1.96
CA PHE A 292 -27.45 27.27 0.71
C PHE A 292 -28.11 26.43 -0.38
N LYS A 293 -27.76 25.13 -0.48
CA LYS A 293 -28.27 24.23 -1.51
C LYS A 293 -29.78 23.95 -1.33
N HIS A 294 -30.22 23.77 -0.10
CA HIS A 294 -31.60 23.36 0.23
C HIS A 294 -32.44 24.47 0.85
N GLY A 295 -31.80 25.53 1.37
CA GLY A 295 -32.47 26.65 2.05
C GLY A 295 -32.84 27.81 1.13
N VAL A 296 -32.26 27.92 -0.06
CA VAL A 296 -32.48 29.07 -0.96
C VAL A 296 -33.45 28.70 -2.08
N SER A 297 -34.45 29.56 -2.28
CA SER A 297 -35.43 29.47 -3.35
C SER A 297 -35.39 30.74 -4.23
N SER A 298 -35.50 30.56 -5.55
CA SER A 298 -35.58 31.67 -6.49
C SER A 298 -36.92 32.44 -6.42
N SER A 299 -37.97 31.81 -5.92
CA SER A 299 -39.34 32.35 -5.93
C SER A 299 -39.92 32.68 -4.52
N ARG A 300 -39.39 32.03 -3.47
CA ARG A 300 -39.90 32.14 -2.08
C ARG A 300 -38.91 32.89 -1.19
N SER A 301 -39.42 33.47 -0.11
CA SER A 301 -38.57 34.03 0.96
C SER A 301 -37.74 32.94 1.62
N SER A 302 -36.44 33.13 1.74
CA SER A 302 -35.49 32.16 2.29
C SER A 302 -34.72 32.76 3.46
N MET A 303 -34.41 31.93 4.44
CA MET A 303 -33.62 32.32 5.61
C MET A 303 -32.49 31.28 5.82
N ILE A 304 -31.30 31.80 6.11
CA ILE A 304 -30.18 31.00 6.61
C ILE A 304 -29.59 31.74 7.81
N ASP A 305 -29.47 31.07 8.94
CA ASP A 305 -28.84 31.60 10.16
C ASP A 305 -27.74 30.68 10.59
N ILE A 306 -26.50 31.20 10.63
CA ILE A 306 -25.29 30.48 10.96
C ILE A 306 -24.68 31.11 12.21
N HIS A 307 -24.53 30.29 13.25
CA HIS A 307 -23.91 30.74 14.49
C HIS A 307 -22.81 29.81 14.91
N LEU A 308 -21.65 30.36 15.23
CA LEU A 308 -20.50 29.65 15.80
C LEU A 308 -20.05 30.40 17.06
N GLU A 309 -20.13 29.72 18.17
CA GLU A 309 -19.68 30.20 19.47
C GLU A 309 -18.55 29.32 19.99
N GLN A 310 -17.45 29.93 20.40
CA GLN A 310 -16.37 29.26 21.11
C GLN A 310 -16.20 29.88 22.50
N LYS A 311 -16.43 29.10 23.53
CA LYS A 311 -16.21 29.51 24.93
C LYS A 311 -15.41 28.46 25.68
N ARG A 312 -14.29 28.82 26.25
CA ARG A 312 -13.37 27.90 26.93
C ARG A 312 -12.97 26.74 26.01
N ASN A 313 -13.27 25.49 26.41
CA ASN A 313 -12.97 24.26 25.65
C ASN A 313 -14.20 23.75 24.88
N THR A 314 -15.21 24.59 24.64
CA THR A 314 -16.44 24.18 23.96
C THR A 314 -16.66 25.04 22.73
N ILE A 315 -16.99 24.38 21.62
CA ILE A 315 -17.45 25.02 20.39
C ILE A 315 -18.87 24.56 20.13
N ILE A 316 -19.75 25.52 19.85
CA ILE A 316 -21.12 25.27 19.45
C ILE A 316 -21.32 25.86 18.07
N PHE A 317 -21.73 25.03 17.13
CA PHE A 317 -22.11 25.44 15.79
C PHE A 317 -23.58 25.14 15.58
N THR A 318 -24.34 26.14 15.13
CA THR A 318 -25.72 25.96 14.65
C THR A 318 -25.87 26.48 13.25
N CYS A 319 -26.70 25.82 12.47
CA CYS A 319 -27.05 26.26 11.14
C CYS A 319 -28.52 25.95 10.88
N ASP A 320 -29.30 26.99 10.77
CA ASP A 320 -30.74 26.92 10.56
C ASP A 320 -31.06 27.46 9.17
N ASN A 321 -31.86 26.74 8.42
CA ASN A 321 -32.25 27.19 7.07
C ASN A 321 -33.69 26.78 6.73
N THR A 322 -34.38 27.62 5.97
CA THR A 322 -35.64 27.22 5.34
C THR A 322 -35.44 25.94 4.56
N ASN A 323 -36.39 25.03 4.57
CA ASN A 323 -36.30 23.75 3.88
C ASN A 323 -37.18 23.72 2.65
N TYR A 324 -36.57 23.73 1.49
CA TYR A 324 -37.23 23.56 0.19
C TYR A 324 -36.79 22.22 -0.43
N PRO A 325 -37.55 21.13 -0.17
CA PRO A 325 -37.23 19.84 -0.75
C PRO A 325 -37.27 19.94 -2.28
N LYS A 326 -36.17 19.60 -2.92
CA LYS A 326 -36.08 19.51 -4.38
C LYS A 326 -36.62 18.15 -4.82
N ASP A 327 -37.17 18.09 -6.05
CA ASP A 327 -37.66 16.85 -6.65
C ASP A 327 -36.60 15.76 -6.71
N ASP A 328 -37.04 14.49 -6.71
CA ASP A 328 -36.17 13.28 -6.65
C ASP A 328 -35.09 13.20 -7.76
N ALA A 329 -35.26 13.94 -8.84
CA ALA A 329 -34.29 14.02 -9.95
C ALA A 329 -32.99 14.77 -9.56
N ASP A 330 -32.99 15.61 -8.53
CA ASP A 330 -31.86 16.47 -8.11
C ASP A 330 -31.10 15.88 -6.89
N ARG A 331 -31.38 14.63 -6.51
CA ARG A 331 -30.76 13.93 -5.36
C ARG A 331 -29.32 13.45 -5.63
N SER A 332 -28.75 13.69 -6.81
CA SER A 332 -27.36 13.35 -7.09
C SER A 332 -26.39 14.14 -6.21
N GLY A 333 -25.82 13.50 -5.20
CA GLY A 333 -24.79 14.05 -4.33
C GLY A 333 -25.26 14.60 -2.97
N SER A 334 -26.56 14.52 -2.61
CA SER A 334 -27.04 14.91 -1.29
C SER A 334 -26.78 13.78 -0.27
N GLY A 335 -25.91 14.04 0.70
CA GLY A 335 -25.60 13.09 1.79
C GLY A 335 -24.11 12.86 2.01
N ILE A 336 -23.30 12.83 0.94
CA ILE A 336 -21.85 12.55 1.05
C ILE A 336 -21.13 13.60 1.93
N GLY A 337 -21.50 14.87 1.82
CA GLY A 337 -20.90 15.94 2.63
C GLY A 337 -21.19 15.79 4.12
N LEU A 338 -22.44 15.53 4.48
CA LEU A 338 -22.85 15.32 5.88
C LEU A 338 -22.24 14.05 6.46
N GLU A 339 -22.18 12.97 5.69
CA GLU A 339 -21.55 11.72 6.09
C GLU A 339 -20.05 11.89 6.33
N ASN A 340 -19.35 12.61 5.44
CA ASN A 340 -17.95 12.93 5.59
C ASN A 340 -17.68 13.78 6.83
N THR A 341 -18.51 14.78 7.11
CA THR A 341 -18.41 15.59 8.34
C THR A 341 -18.62 14.72 9.59
N ARG A 342 -19.62 13.85 9.59
CA ARG A 342 -19.86 12.92 10.70
C ARG A 342 -18.68 11.97 10.93
N ARG A 343 -18.15 11.40 9.86
CA ARG A 343 -16.98 10.51 9.93
C ARG A 343 -15.75 11.25 10.45
N ARG A 344 -15.55 12.50 10.06
CA ARG A 344 -14.45 13.35 10.56
C ARG A 344 -14.61 13.64 12.05
N LEU A 345 -15.82 13.97 12.50
CA LEU A 345 -16.12 14.16 13.92
C LEU A 345 -15.85 12.88 14.72
N GLU A 346 -16.26 11.72 14.22
CA GLU A 346 -15.99 10.43 14.87
C GLU A 346 -14.49 10.13 14.99
N LEU A 347 -13.72 10.41 13.95
CA LEU A 347 -12.27 10.13 13.93
C LEU A 347 -11.47 11.10 14.81
N MET A 348 -11.86 12.38 14.86
CA MET A 348 -11.10 13.43 15.54
C MET A 348 -11.60 13.74 16.95
N TYR A 349 -12.90 13.54 17.19
CA TYR A 349 -13.60 13.96 18.42
C TYR A 349 -14.47 12.83 19.02
N ALA A 350 -14.09 11.56 18.84
CA ALA A 350 -14.83 10.42 19.38
C ALA A 350 -15.17 10.60 20.86
N GLY A 351 -16.47 10.51 21.21
CA GLY A 351 -16.95 10.70 22.57
C GLY A 351 -16.90 12.15 23.10
N ARG A 352 -16.45 13.12 22.28
CA ARG A 352 -16.32 14.54 22.66
C ARG A 352 -17.19 15.47 21.81
N TYR A 353 -18.15 14.93 21.06
CA TYR A 353 -19.07 15.73 20.27
C TYR A 353 -20.51 15.26 20.45
N THR A 354 -21.46 16.19 20.19
CA THR A 354 -22.87 15.93 20.05
C THR A 354 -23.32 16.49 18.72
N TRP A 355 -24.07 15.72 17.94
CA TRP A 355 -24.67 16.14 16.68
C TRP A 355 -26.15 15.87 16.72
N GLN A 356 -26.94 16.91 16.49
CA GLN A 356 -28.41 16.84 16.37
C GLN A 356 -28.82 17.54 15.06
N GLN A 357 -29.85 17.00 14.44
CA GLN A 357 -30.48 17.60 13.26
C GLN A 357 -31.97 17.26 13.28
N TRP A 358 -32.81 18.25 12.99
CA TRP A 358 -34.24 18.07 12.95
C TRP A 358 -34.90 19.07 12.01
N LEU A 359 -36.14 18.79 11.62
CA LEU A 359 -36.98 19.65 10.82
C LEU A 359 -38.17 20.09 11.68
N GLU A 360 -38.35 21.39 11.77
CA GLU A 360 -39.46 22.00 12.52
C GLU A 360 -39.95 23.27 11.82
N ASN A 361 -41.26 23.41 11.60
CA ASN A 361 -41.87 24.56 10.95
C ASN A 361 -41.23 24.95 9.61
N ASP A 362 -40.92 23.98 8.76
CA ASP A 362 -40.23 24.14 7.48
C ASP A 362 -38.81 24.74 7.60
N ILE A 363 -38.22 24.70 8.78
CA ILE A 363 -36.85 25.08 9.05
C ILE A 363 -36.05 23.80 9.37
N TYR A 364 -34.95 23.60 8.68
CA TYR A 364 -33.99 22.54 8.96
C TYR A 364 -32.94 23.08 9.92
N HIS A 365 -32.77 22.40 11.03
CA HIS A 365 -31.87 22.75 12.11
C HIS A 365 -30.70 21.77 12.19
N VAL A 366 -29.50 22.29 12.35
CA VAL A 366 -28.31 21.51 12.68
C VAL A 366 -27.68 22.11 13.93
N TYR A 367 -27.35 21.26 14.88
CA TYR A 367 -26.65 21.62 16.11
C TYR A 367 -25.47 20.69 16.31
N ILE A 368 -24.28 21.27 16.45
CA ILE A 368 -23.05 20.54 16.79
C ILE A 368 -22.40 21.19 18.00
N LYS A 369 -22.08 20.37 19.00
CA LYS A 369 -21.29 20.78 20.16
C LYS A 369 -20.03 19.94 20.20
N LEU A 370 -18.86 20.58 20.31
CA LEU A 370 -17.55 19.96 20.40
C LEU A 370 -16.87 20.33 21.70
N SER A 371 -16.15 19.37 22.29
CA SER A 371 -15.16 19.63 23.34
C SER A 371 -13.76 19.48 22.75
N VAL A 372 -13.01 20.57 22.69
CA VAL A 372 -11.64 20.66 22.13
C VAL A 372 -10.58 20.55 23.21
#